data_247d1253d6c6fcbb0a1755710c9cd9a9
#
_entry.id   247d1253d6c6fcbb0a1755710c9cd9a9
#
_cell.length_a   1.000
_cell.length_b   1.000
_cell.length_c   1.000
_cell.angle_alpha   90.00
_cell.angle_beta   90.00
_cell.angle_gamma   90.00
#
_symmetry.space_group_name_H-M   'P 1'
#
loop_
_entity.id
_entity.type
_entity.pdbx_description
1 polymer ?
#
loop_
_entity_poly.entity_id
_entity_poly.type
_entity_poly.pdbx_seq_one_letter_code
_entity_poly.pdbx_strand_id
1 'polypeptide(L)'
;MVGFKAIAVAGFDRTVIRCEGELDVGQCAKLIDMLDRVFEDEVERLVVDLSDVTFIDSTGIGCLLHGAFKAEKLSVAFEVLPGRAVERFLSVSGLSPYLSVS
;
A
#
# COMPACT_ATOMS: atom_id res chain seq x y z
N MET A 1 10.54 4.04 -19.49
CA MET A 1 9.47 3.34 -18.76
C MET A 1 9.83 3.25 -17.29
N VAL A 2 8.92 3.62 -16.41
CA VAL A 2 9.13 3.60 -14.97
C VAL A 2 8.61 2.28 -14.42
N GLY A 3 9.52 1.48 -13.84
CA GLY A 3 9.14 0.24 -13.18
C GLY A 3 8.53 0.51 -11.81
N PHE A 4 8.26 -0.55 -11.07
CA PHE A 4 7.73 -0.48 -9.73
C PHE A 4 8.71 -1.15 -8.76
N LYS A 5 8.96 -0.49 -7.63
CA LYS A 5 9.78 -1.04 -6.55
C LYS A 5 9.03 -0.89 -5.23
N ALA A 6 9.15 -1.89 -4.38
CA ALA A 6 8.64 -1.86 -3.01
C ALA A 6 9.71 -2.40 -2.08
N ILE A 7 9.99 -1.67 -1.01
CA ILE A 7 10.99 -2.03 -0.02
C ILE A 7 10.36 -1.94 1.36
N ALA A 8 10.46 -3.02 2.14
CA ALA A 8 9.99 -3.03 3.53
C ALA A 8 11.13 -2.63 4.46
N VAL A 9 10.86 -1.68 5.32
CA VAL A 9 11.80 -1.20 6.33
C VAL A 9 11.16 -1.39 7.70
N ALA A 10 11.70 -2.34 8.48
CA ALA A 10 11.22 -2.59 9.83
C ALA A 10 11.74 -1.53 10.77
N GLY A 11 10.83 -0.88 11.49
CA GLY A 11 11.16 0.08 12.53
C GLY A 11 10.89 -0.51 13.91
N PHE A 12 10.97 0.34 14.93
CA PHE A 12 10.78 -0.08 16.31
C PHE A 12 9.34 -0.52 16.60
N ASP A 13 8.37 0.28 16.16
CA ASP A 13 6.95 0.04 16.45
C ASP A 13 6.11 -0.16 15.19
N ARG A 14 6.73 -0.10 14.02
CA ARG A 14 6.03 -0.21 12.75
C ARG A 14 6.96 -0.70 11.64
N THR A 15 6.36 -1.21 10.59
CA THR A 15 7.07 -1.49 9.34
C THR A 15 6.51 -0.58 8.27
N VAL A 16 7.38 0.00 7.46
CA VAL A 16 6.99 0.86 6.34
C VAL A 16 7.35 0.16 5.04
N ILE A 17 6.37 0.00 4.15
CA ILE A 17 6.64 -0.45 2.78
C ILE A 17 6.69 0.80 1.92
N ARG A 18 7.87 1.12 1.40
CA ARG A 18 8.07 2.28 0.53
C ARG A 18 7.97 1.82 -0.92
N CYS A 19 7.07 2.45 -1.65
CA CYS A 19 6.80 2.12 -3.05
C CYS A 19 7.18 3.28 -3.94
N GLU A 20 7.71 2.97 -5.12
CA GLU A 20 7.98 3.98 -6.14
C GLU A 20 7.67 3.44 -7.52
N GLY A 21 7.28 4.33 -8.42
CA GLY A 21 7.01 3.99 -9.80
C GLY A 21 5.53 3.87 -10.10
N GLU A 22 5.18 2.96 -11.00
CA GLU A 22 3.81 2.78 -11.49
C GLU A 22 3.18 1.52 -10.88
N LEU A 23 2.10 1.70 -10.14
CA LEU A 23 1.37 0.60 -9.52
C LEU A 23 0.14 0.24 -10.37
N ASP A 24 0.35 -0.60 -11.37
CA ASP A 24 -0.67 -1.08 -12.30
C ASP A 24 -0.89 -2.59 -12.16
N VAL A 25 -1.70 -3.14 -13.05
CA VAL A 25 -2.06 -4.56 -13.03
C VAL A 25 -0.83 -5.47 -13.08
N GLY A 26 0.21 -5.08 -13.80
CA GLY A 26 1.43 -5.88 -13.93
C GLY A 26 2.29 -5.91 -12.68
N GLN A 27 2.06 -5.00 -11.74
CA GLN A 27 2.90 -4.82 -10.54
C GLN A 27 2.17 -5.20 -9.25
N CYS A 28 0.88 -5.41 -9.32
CA CYS A 28 0.05 -5.69 -8.15
C CYS A 28 0.55 -6.90 -7.36
N ALA A 29 0.96 -7.97 -8.05
CA ALA A 29 1.46 -9.18 -7.41
C ALA A 29 2.69 -8.92 -6.54
N LYS A 30 3.57 -8.01 -6.97
CA LYS A 30 4.77 -7.65 -6.20
C LYS A 30 4.40 -7.02 -4.87
N LEU A 31 3.43 -6.11 -4.89
CA LEU A 31 3.00 -5.44 -3.66
C LEU A 31 2.28 -6.41 -2.74
N ILE A 32 1.38 -7.25 -3.27
CA ILE A 32 0.67 -8.25 -2.47
C ILE A 32 1.66 -9.20 -1.80
N ASP A 33 2.66 -9.67 -2.54
CA ASP A 33 3.68 -10.56 -2.01
C ASP A 33 4.45 -9.91 -0.85
N MET A 34 4.82 -8.64 -1.02
CA MET A 34 5.50 -7.89 0.04
C MET A 34 4.60 -7.71 1.27
N LEU A 35 3.33 -7.37 1.06
CA LEU A 35 2.37 -7.23 2.16
C LEU A 35 2.23 -8.53 2.94
N ASP A 36 2.08 -9.65 2.23
CA ASP A 36 1.92 -10.95 2.87
C ASP A 36 3.15 -11.34 3.70
N ARG A 37 4.34 -11.05 3.20
CA ARG A 37 5.58 -11.31 3.94
C ARG A 37 5.66 -10.49 5.22
N VAL A 38 5.29 -9.22 5.13
CA VAL A 38 5.33 -8.34 6.30
C VAL A 38 4.32 -8.81 7.35
N PHE A 39 3.13 -9.22 6.93
CA PHE A 39 2.13 -9.74 7.86
C PHE A 39 2.59 -11.02 8.57
N GLU A 40 3.41 -11.84 7.93
CA GLU A 40 3.97 -13.04 8.55
C GLU A 40 4.93 -12.71 9.70
N ASP A 41 5.50 -11.51 9.71
CA ASP A 41 6.45 -11.07 10.73
C ASP A 41 5.75 -10.51 11.99
N GLU A 42 4.45 -10.67 12.10
CA GLU A 42 3.67 -10.27 13.28
C GLU A 42 3.84 -8.80 13.65
N VAL A 43 3.73 -7.93 12.66
CA VAL A 43 3.85 -6.48 12.90
C VAL A 43 2.61 -5.94 13.60
N GLU A 44 2.78 -4.88 14.37
CA GLU A 44 1.67 -4.20 15.04
C GLU A 44 1.08 -3.10 14.16
N ARG A 45 1.94 -2.44 13.38
CA ARG A 45 1.54 -1.34 12.50
C ARG A 45 2.26 -1.44 11.18
N LEU A 46 1.52 -1.32 10.10
CA LEU A 46 2.06 -1.32 8.74
C LEU A 46 1.66 -0.04 8.04
N VAL A 47 2.65 0.67 7.52
CA VAL A 47 2.46 1.88 6.72
C VAL A 47 2.89 1.59 5.30
N VAL A 48 2.02 1.85 4.33
CA VAL A 48 2.37 1.76 2.91
C VAL A 48 2.58 3.18 2.40
N ASP A 49 3.82 3.50 2.08
CA ASP A 49 4.20 4.83 1.62
C ASP A 49 4.20 4.87 0.11
N LEU A 50 3.22 5.56 -0.47
CA LEU A 50 3.02 5.68 -1.90
C LEU A 50 3.39 7.09 -2.41
N SER A 51 4.12 7.87 -1.61
CA SER A 51 4.44 9.25 -1.99
C SER A 51 5.28 9.35 -3.26
N ASP A 52 6.04 8.30 -3.60
CA ASP A 52 6.85 8.25 -4.82
C ASP A 52 6.20 7.43 -5.94
N VAL A 53 4.95 7.04 -5.77
CA VAL A 53 4.17 6.38 -6.82
C VAL A 53 3.65 7.46 -7.78
N THR A 54 3.93 7.28 -9.06
CA THR A 54 3.59 8.26 -10.10
C THR A 54 2.32 7.92 -10.85
N PHE A 55 1.86 6.67 -10.76
CA PHE A 55 0.65 6.21 -11.42
C PHE A 55 0.03 5.08 -10.61
N ILE A 56 -1.30 5.09 -10.52
CA ILE A 56 -2.06 4.00 -9.92
C ILE A 56 -3.38 3.85 -10.69
N ASP A 57 -3.85 2.62 -10.82
CA ASP A 57 -5.16 2.33 -11.42
C ASP A 57 -6.03 1.54 -10.42
N SER A 58 -7.19 1.10 -10.89
CA SER A 58 -8.14 0.38 -10.02
C SER A 58 -7.57 -0.94 -9.49
N THR A 59 -6.70 -1.61 -10.27
CA THR A 59 -6.07 -2.85 -9.79
C THR A 59 -5.05 -2.55 -8.71
N GLY A 60 -4.33 -1.43 -8.82
CA GLY A 60 -3.42 -0.98 -7.76
C GLY A 60 -4.16 -0.68 -6.45
N ILE A 61 -5.30 -0.01 -6.55
CA ILE A 61 -6.16 0.22 -5.38
C ILE A 61 -6.64 -1.11 -4.79
N GLY A 62 -6.98 -2.08 -5.64
CA GLY A 62 -7.37 -3.41 -5.20
C GLY A 62 -6.30 -4.10 -4.35
N CYS A 63 -5.01 -3.92 -4.71
CA CYS A 63 -3.91 -4.42 -3.90
C CYS A 63 -3.91 -3.80 -2.50
N LEU A 64 -4.12 -2.49 -2.42
CA LEU A 64 -4.15 -1.79 -1.14
C LEU A 64 -5.32 -2.25 -0.28
N LEU A 65 -6.49 -2.44 -0.90
CA LEU A 65 -7.66 -2.97 -0.20
C LEU A 65 -7.42 -4.38 0.32
N HIS A 66 -6.73 -5.22 -0.46
CA HIS A 66 -6.32 -6.55 0.00
C HIS A 66 -5.51 -6.45 1.29
N GLY A 67 -4.54 -5.55 1.32
CA GLY A 67 -3.73 -5.31 2.52
C GLY A 67 -4.55 -4.81 3.69
N ALA A 68 -5.45 -3.87 3.45
CA ALA A 68 -6.29 -3.30 4.49
C ALA A 68 -7.21 -4.34 5.13
N PHE A 69 -7.86 -5.18 4.32
CA PHE A 69 -8.75 -6.22 4.83
C PHE A 69 -7.99 -7.30 5.58
N LYS A 70 -6.82 -7.69 5.09
CA LYS A 70 -5.98 -8.66 5.80
C LYS A 70 -5.47 -8.11 7.13
N ALA A 71 -5.08 -6.85 7.15
CA ALA A 71 -4.65 -6.18 8.38
C ALA A 71 -5.77 -6.17 9.41
N GLU A 72 -7.00 -5.90 8.99
CA GLU A 72 -8.16 -5.92 9.88
C GLU A 72 -8.32 -7.30 10.52
N LYS A 73 -8.23 -8.37 9.73
CA LYS A 73 -8.33 -9.73 10.23
C LYS A 73 -7.25 -10.07 11.24
N LEU A 74 -6.06 -9.52 11.06
CA LEU A 74 -4.90 -9.80 11.91
C LEU A 74 -4.74 -8.80 13.05
N SER A 75 -5.63 -7.83 13.16
CA SER A 75 -5.57 -6.75 14.14
C SER A 75 -4.31 -5.91 14.03
N VAL A 76 -3.87 -5.69 12.80
CA VAL A 76 -2.72 -4.84 12.47
C VAL A 76 -3.23 -3.45 12.09
N ALA A 77 -2.66 -2.40 12.67
CA ALA A 77 -2.96 -1.04 12.24
C ALA A 77 -2.37 -0.80 10.84
N PHE A 78 -3.19 -0.37 9.90
CA PHE A 78 -2.80 -0.22 8.50
C PHE A 78 -3.04 1.21 8.04
N GLU A 79 -2.00 1.85 7.53
CA GLU A 79 -2.08 3.21 7.03
C GLU A 79 -1.50 3.32 5.63
N VAL A 80 -2.02 4.25 4.84
CA VAL A 80 -1.49 4.57 3.51
C VAL A 80 -1.08 6.04 3.50
N LEU A 81 0.15 6.31 3.06
CA LEU A 81 0.62 7.65 2.76
C LEU A 81 0.51 7.83 1.25
N PRO A 82 -0.50 8.54 0.76
CA PRO A 82 -0.87 8.40 -0.65
C PRO A 82 0.02 9.13 -1.65
N GLY A 83 0.55 10.30 -1.31
CA GLY A 83 1.18 11.14 -2.32
C GLY A 83 0.16 11.65 -3.33
N ARG A 84 0.63 12.43 -4.32
CA ARG A 84 -0.25 13.15 -5.25
C ARG A 84 -1.07 12.26 -6.18
N ALA A 85 -0.41 11.29 -6.81
CA ALA A 85 -1.07 10.44 -7.80
C ALA A 85 -2.18 9.62 -7.17
N VAL A 86 -1.90 9.05 -6.00
CA VAL A 86 -2.85 8.21 -5.29
C VAL A 86 -3.98 9.05 -4.69
N GLU A 87 -3.69 10.23 -4.13
CA GLU A 87 -4.73 11.13 -3.63
C GLU A 87 -5.71 11.51 -4.73
N ARG A 88 -5.19 11.86 -5.90
CA ARG A 88 -6.02 12.21 -7.05
C ARG A 88 -6.96 11.06 -7.42
N PHE A 89 -6.43 9.84 -7.49
CA PHE A 89 -7.23 8.68 -7.81
C PHE A 89 -8.31 8.43 -6.75
N LEU A 90 -7.94 8.51 -5.47
CA LEU A 90 -8.87 8.27 -4.37
C LEU A 90 -9.99 9.30 -4.35
N SER A 91 -9.69 10.58 -4.62
CA SER A 91 -10.70 11.62 -4.61
C SER A 91 -11.71 11.46 -5.74
N VAL A 92 -11.30 10.93 -6.90
CA VAL A 92 -12.16 10.72 -8.05
C VAL A 92 -12.96 9.43 -7.93
N SER A 93 -12.36 8.37 -7.41
CA SER A 93 -12.97 7.04 -7.37
C SER A 93 -13.96 6.83 -6.23
N GLY A 94 -13.89 7.65 -5.19
CA GLY A 94 -14.75 7.49 -4.00
C GLY A 94 -14.32 6.33 -3.10
N LEU A 95 -13.12 5.82 -3.26
CA LEU A 95 -12.64 4.67 -2.48
C LEU A 95 -11.91 5.05 -1.20
N SER A 96 -11.67 6.35 -0.96
CA SER A 96 -10.94 6.77 0.24
C SER A 96 -11.54 6.30 1.57
N PRO A 97 -12.88 6.14 1.74
CA PRO A 97 -13.41 5.62 3.00
C PRO A 97 -12.96 4.20 3.36
N TYR A 98 -12.49 3.44 2.38
CA TYR A 98 -12.08 2.05 2.57
C TYR A 98 -10.60 1.90 2.94
N LEU A 99 -9.85 3.00 2.96
CA LEU A 99 -8.43 3.01 3.29
C LEU A 99 -8.17 4.08 4.35
N SER A 100 -7.36 3.72 5.37
CA SER A 100 -6.88 4.70 6.33
C SER A 100 -5.76 5.51 5.68
N VAL A 101 -6.01 6.78 5.46
CA VAL A 101 -5.09 7.67 4.75
C VAL A 101 -4.59 8.73 5.72
N SER A 102 -3.28 8.91 5.75
CA SER A 102 -2.62 9.91 6.60
C SER A 102 -2.33 11.20 5.85
#